data_3b6e0d155a850a527da209fa673866db
#
_entry.id   3b6e0d155a850a527da209fa673866db
#
_cell.length_a   1.000
_cell.length_b   1.000
_cell.length_c   1.000
_cell.angle_alpha   90.00
_cell.angle_beta   90.00
_cell.angle_gamma   90.00
#
_symmetry.space_group_name_H-M   'P 1'
#
loop_
_entity.id
_entity.type
_entity.pdbx_description
1 polymer ?
#
loop_
_entity_poly.entity_id
_entity_poly.type
_entity_poly.pdbx_seq_one_letter_code
_entity_poly.pdbx_strand_id
1 'polypeptide(L)'
;NYKSTTRDVKKLLTELQNEKVDGVIIDLRNNGGGSLQEATELTSLFIDKGPTVLVRNADGKVDVLEDENPGAFYKGPMALLVNRLSASASEIFAGAMQDYHRALIIGGQTFGKGTVQTIQPLNHGELKLTLAKFYRVSGQSTQHQGVLPDVAFPSIIDTKEIGESALPEAMPWDTIRPAIKPAADPFKPFIAQLKADHDARVAKDAEFIFIRDKLALADKLMAEKTVSLNEADRRAQHADIDAQQLVMENARRKAKGEAPLKEMKKEDEDALPVEPEKTKPEDDAYLSETGRVLLDYLKLNPQAAKK
;
A
#
# COMPACT_ATOMS: atom_id res chain seq x y z
N ASN A 1 17.30 -13.09 -17.50
CA ASN A 1 17.50 -13.40 -16.07
C ASN A 1 16.21 -13.11 -15.34
N TYR A 2 15.53 -14.16 -14.87
CA TYR A 2 14.35 -14.06 -14.03
C TYR A 2 14.75 -13.45 -12.67
N LYS A 3 14.08 -12.36 -12.28
CA LYS A 3 14.25 -11.73 -10.97
C LYS A 3 13.23 -12.33 -10.02
N SER A 4 13.64 -13.07 -9.00
CA SER A 4 12.76 -13.63 -7.98
C SER A 4 12.70 -12.70 -6.78
N THR A 5 11.53 -12.14 -6.51
CA THR A 5 11.24 -11.35 -5.30
C THR A 5 11.42 -12.19 -4.04
N THR A 6 10.91 -13.42 -4.06
CA THR A 6 10.97 -14.35 -2.91
C THR A 6 12.41 -14.65 -2.51
N ARG A 7 13.28 -14.98 -3.49
CA ARG A 7 14.71 -15.22 -3.23
C ARG A 7 15.38 -14.00 -2.61
N ASP A 8 15.13 -12.83 -3.18
CA ASP A 8 15.78 -11.60 -2.76
C ASP A 8 15.29 -11.16 -1.36
N VAL A 9 13.99 -11.30 -1.07
CA VAL A 9 13.43 -11.07 0.27
C VAL A 9 14.01 -12.07 1.28
N LYS A 10 14.12 -13.37 0.94
CA LYS A 10 14.72 -14.37 1.81
C LYS A 10 16.16 -14.02 2.17
N LYS A 11 16.95 -13.52 1.21
CA LYS A 11 18.31 -13.04 1.45
C LYS A 11 18.31 -11.88 2.45
N LEU A 12 17.49 -10.85 2.23
CA LEU A 12 17.39 -9.69 3.12
C LEU A 12 16.93 -10.10 4.53
N LEU A 13 15.95 -11.00 4.63
CA LEU A 13 15.52 -11.53 5.93
C LEU A 13 16.63 -12.25 6.67
N THR A 14 17.52 -12.98 5.95
CA THR A 14 18.70 -13.61 6.56
C THR A 14 19.65 -12.56 7.14
N GLU A 15 19.90 -11.48 6.42
CA GLU A 15 20.73 -10.36 6.88
C GLU A 15 20.12 -9.71 8.14
N LEU A 16 18.82 -9.38 8.10
CA LEU A 16 18.09 -8.78 9.22
C LEU A 16 18.04 -9.68 10.47
N GLN A 17 17.91 -11.00 10.30
CA GLN A 17 17.96 -11.95 11.42
C GLN A 17 19.35 -11.96 12.09
N ASN A 18 20.43 -11.83 11.31
CA ASN A 18 21.78 -11.74 11.84
C ASN A 18 22.00 -10.43 12.62
N GLU A 19 21.37 -9.35 12.20
CA GLU A 19 21.35 -8.06 12.90
C GLU A 19 20.45 -8.03 14.14
N LYS A 20 19.63 -9.07 14.35
CA LYS A 20 18.69 -9.21 15.48
C LYS A 20 17.71 -8.05 15.60
N VAL A 21 17.12 -7.67 14.46
CA VAL A 21 16.12 -6.60 14.44
C VAL A 21 14.87 -6.97 15.24
N ASP A 22 14.22 -5.98 15.86
CA ASP A 22 13.01 -6.17 16.67
C ASP A 22 11.76 -6.46 15.83
N GLY A 23 11.78 -6.10 14.55
CA GLY A 23 10.68 -6.32 13.62
C GLY A 23 11.04 -5.94 12.19
N VAL A 24 10.17 -6.28 11.24
CA VAL A 24 10.37 -6.05 9.82
C VAL A 24 9.19 -5.28 9.24
N ILE A 25 9.47 -4.30 8.40
CA ILE A 25 8.48 -3.61 7.57
C ILE A 25 8.71 -4.00 6.11
N ILE A 26 7.66 -4.45 5.45
CA ILE A 26 7.68 -4.64 4.00
C ILE A 26 6.87 -3.50 3.37
N ASP A 27 7.55 -2.69 2.57
CA ASP A 27 6.93 -1.56 1.86
C ASP A 27 6.45 -2.00 0.48
N LEU A 28 5.14 -2.03 0.30
CA LEU A 28 4.46 -2.37 -0.95
C LEU A 28 3.85 -1.13 -1.63
N ARG A 29 4.14 0.07 -1.15
CA ARG A 29 3.65 1.29 -1.81
C ARG A 29 4.12 1.31 -3.27
N ASN A 30 3.22 1.73 -4.16
CA ASN A 30 3.46 1.83 -5.60
C ASN A 30 3.84 0.49 -6.28
N ASN A 31 3.62 -0.64 -5.62
CA ASN A 31 3.86 -1.97 -6.19
C ASN A 31 2.59 -2.49 -6.88
N GLY A 32 2.55 -2.39 -8.21
CA GLY A 32 1.41 -2.82 -9.03
C GLY A 32 1.19 -4.34 -9.11
N GLY A 33 2.00 -5.14 -8.41
CA GLY A 33 1.92 -6.58 -8.40
C GLY A 33 2.87 -7.24 -9.41
N GLY A 34 2.49 -8.43 -9.88
CA GLY A 34 3.33 -9.22 -10.78
C GLY A 34 2.90 -10.69 -10.82
N SER A 35 3.85 -11.60 -10.63
CA SER A 35 3.63 -13.04 -10.70
C SER A 35 2.79 -13.55 -9.52
N LEU A 36 1.75 -14.31 -9.85
CA LEU A 36 0.94 -15.03 -8.87
C LEU A 36 1.77 -16.06 -8.10
N GLN A 37 2.67 -16.75 -8.78
CA GLN A 37 3.58 -17.73 -8.19
C GLN A 37 4.51 -17.04 -7.18
N GLU A 38 5.15 -15.92 -7.52
CA GLU A 38 6.00 -15.17 -6.60
C GLU A 38 5.21 -14.68 -5.36
N ALA A 39 3.95 -14.25 -5.51
CA ALA A 39 3.13 -13.87 -4.36
C ALA A 39 2.87 -15.07 -3.43
N THR A 40 2.65 -16.26 -3.99
CA THR A 40 2.45 -17.50 -3.23
C THR A 40 3.72 -17.91 -2.49
N GLU A 41 4.85 -17.96 -3.21
CA GLU A 41 6.15 -18.31 -2.64
C GLU A 41 6.62 -17.28 -1.59
N LEU A 42 6.40 -15.98 -1.82
CA LEU A 42 6.71 -14.93 -0.86
C LEU A 42 5.90 -15.10 0.42
N THR A 43 4.60 -15.41 0.31
CA THR A 43 3.73 -15.63 1.46
C THR A 43 4.26 -16.79 2.34
N SER A 44 4.76 -17.85 1.75
CA SER A 44 5.29 -19.02 2.47
C SER A 44 6.49 -18.71 3.35
N LEU A 45 7.22 -17.63 3.08
CA LEU A 45 8.30 -17.18 3.97
C LEU A 45 7.80 -16.72 5.35
N PHE A 46 6.50 -16.45 5.49
CA PHE A 46 5.91 -15.84 6.69
C PHE A 46 4.82 -16.67 7.35
N ILE A 47 4.29 -17.70 6.70
CA ILE A 47 3.28 -18.61 7.25
C ILE A 47 3.82 -20.04 7.31
N ASP A 48 3.41 -20.83 8.31
CA ASP A 48 3.90 -22.20 8.45
C ASP A 48 3.35 -23.14 7.38
N LYS A 49 2.07 -22.98 7.04
CA LYS A 49 1.38 -23.73 5.98
C LYS A 49 0.00 -23.15 5.69
N GLY A 50 -0.54 -23.48 4.55
CA GLY A 50 -1.91 -23.17 4.14
C GLY A 50 -1.97 -22.36 2.85
N PRO A 51 -3.17 -22.17 2.32
CA PRO A 51 -3.36 -21.47 1.06
C PRO A 51 -2.96 -20.00 1.15
N THR A 52 -2.50 -19.46 0.03
CA THR A 52 -2.18 -18.04 -0.15
C THR A 52 -3.33 -17.29 -0.78
N VAL A 53 -3.99 -17.91 -1.74
CA VAL A 53 -5.02 -17.29 -2.56
C VAL A 53 -5.94 -18.35 -3.16
N LEU A 54 -7.18 -17.98 -3.42
CA LEU A 54 -8.17 -18.81 -4.12
C LEU A 54 -8.40 -18.18 -5.49
N VAL A 55 -8.46 -19.01 -6.54
CA VAL A 55 -8.70 -18.58 -7.93
C VAL A 55 -9.97 -19.24 -8.44
N ARG A 56 -11.01 -18.46 -8.72
CA ARG A 56 -12.24 -18.94 -9.33
C ARG A 56 -12.21 -18.70 -10.83
N ASN A 57 -12.19 -19.78 -11.58
CA ASN A 57 -12.21 -19.78 -13.03
C ASN A 57 -13.61 -19.48 -13.59
N ALA A 58 -13.70 -19.23 -14.89
CA ALA A 58 -14.95 -18.92 -15.58
C ALA A 58 -15.99 -20.06 -15.53
N ASP A 59 -15.53 -21.31 -15.39
CA ASP A 59 -16.38 -22.51 -15.21
C ASP A 59 -16.91 -22.66 -13.78
N GLY A 60 -16.54 -21.76 -12.87
CA GLY A 60 -16.93 -21.77 -11.46
C GLY A 60 -16.04 -22.65 -10.57
N LYS A 61 -15.09 -23.38 -11.12
CA LYS A 61 -14.12 -24.15 -10.33
C LYS A 61 -13.21 -23.20 -9.55
N VAL A 62 -12.95 -23.56 -8.29
CA VAL A 62 -12.05 -22.83 -7.41
C VAL A 62 -10.77 -23.63 -7.21
N ASP A 63 -9.65 -23.07 -7.63
CA ASP A 63 -8.33 -23.60 -7.37
C ASP A 63 -7.76 -22.93 -6.11
N VAL A 64 -7.20 -23.73 -5.21
CA VAL A 64 -6.59 -23.29 -3.96
C VAL A 64 -5.09 -23.33 -4.15
N LEU A 65 -4.45 -22.17 -4.09
CA LEU A 65 -3.00 -22.06 -4.31
C LEU A 65 -2.27 -21.96 -2.97
N GLU A 66 -1.29 -22.83 -2.80
CA GLU A 66 -0.37 -22.85 -1.65
C GLU A 66 1.04 -23.20 -2.13
N ASP A 67 2.05 -22.91 -1.32
CA ASP A 67 3.42 -23.28 -1.63
C ASP A 67 3.63 -24.78 -1.37
N GLU A 68 4.35 -25.44 -2.28
CA GLU A 68 4.72 -26.85 -2.16
C GLU A 68 5.75 -27.08 -1.03
N ASN A 69 6.50 -26.05 -0.63
CA ASN A 69 7.55 -26.09 0.39
C ASN A 69 7.18 -25.18 1.59
N PRO A 70 6.13 -25.51 2.35
CA PRO A 70 5.68 -24.64 3.44
C PRO A 70 6.68 -24.62 4.60
N GLY A 71 6.70 -23.50 5.30
CA GLY A 71 7.47 -23.33 6.52
C GLY A 71 7.97 -21.91 6.69
N ALA A 72 7.39 -21.19 7.65
CA ALA A 72 7.75 -19.80 7.90
C ALA A 72 9.25 -19.63 8.14
N PHE A 73 9.90 -18.89 7.25
CA PHE A 73 11.30 -18.52 7.37
C PHE A 73 11.49 -17.39 8.40
N TYR A 74 10.56 -16.42 8.42
CA TYR A 74 10.57 -15.33 9.40
C TYR A 74 9.29 -15.35 10.24
N LYS A 75 9.45 -15.42 11.57
CA LYS A 75 8.35 -15.49 12.55
C LYS A 75 8.24 -14.24 13.45
N GLY A 76 9.21 -13.31 13.33
CA GLY A 76 9.23 -12.09 14.13
C GLY A 76 8.11 -11.11 13.80
N PRO A 77 7.96 -10.03 14.57
CA PRO A 77 6.96 -8.99 14.33
C PRO A 77 7.07 -8.36 12.96
N MET A 78 5.93 -8.04 12.33
CA MET A 78 5.92 -7.52 10.97
C MET A 78 4.77 -6.54 10.74
N ALA A 79 5.05 -5.51 9.94
CA ALA A 79 4.05 -4.62 9.36
C ALA A 79 4.21 -4.55 7.84
N LEU A 80 3.11 -4.33 7.13
CA LEU A 80 3.10 -4.00 5.70
C LEU A 80 2.64 -2.57 5.52
N LEU A 81 3.42 -1.79 4.78
CA LEU A 81 3.04 -0.45 4.37
C LEU A 81 2.48 -0.50 2.94
N VAL A 82 1.23 -0.12 2.78
CA VAL A 82 0.48 -0.19 1.52
C VAL A 82 -0.12 1.16 1.14
N ASN A 83 -0.39 1.36 -0.13
CA ASN A 83 -1.12 2.53 -0.62
C ASN A 83 -2.06 2.17 -1.79
N ARG A 84 -2.74 3.17 -2.33
CA ARG A 84 -3.70 2.99 -3.44
C ARG A 84 -3.09 2.38 -4.70
N LEU A 85 -1.78 2.45 -4.89
CA LEU A 85 -1.07 1.86 -6.04
C LEU A 85 -0.51 0.45 -5.74
N SER A 86 -0.70 -0.07 -4.52
CA SER A 86 -0.47 -1.49 -4.21
C SER A 86 -1.59 -2.30 -4.85
N ALA A 87 -1.27 -3.15 -5.83
CA ALA A 87 -2.27 -3.82 -6.66
C ALA A 87 -1.97 -5.30 -6.92
N SER A 88 -3.01 -6.10 -7.22
CA SER A 88 -2.88 -7.46 -7.77
C SER A 88 -2.06 -8.40 -6.86
N ALA A 89 -0.89 -8.91 -7.28
CA ALA A 89 -0.03 -9.79 -6.49
C ALA A 89 0.37 -9.20 -5.13
N SER A 90 0.57 -7.87 -5.04
CA SER A 90 0.79 -7.18 -3.76
C SER A 90 -0.43 -7.27 -2.85
N GLU A 91 -1.65 -7.23 -3.40
CA GLU A 91 -2.89 -7.38 -2.64
C GLU A 91 -3.12 -8.83 -2.20
N ILE A 92 -2.67 -9.81 -3.00
CA ILE A 92 -2.67 -11.22 -2.62
C ILE A 92 -1.80 -11.42 -1.37
N PHE A 93 -0.57 -10.94 -1.42
CA PHE A 93 0.36 -11.04 -0.29
C PHE A 93 -0.18 -10.29 0.95
N ALA A 94 -0.56 -9.01 0.79
CA ALA A 94 -1.08 -8.21 1.90
C ALA A 94 -2.37 -8.82 2.50
N GLY A 95 -3.28 -9.30 1.65
CA GLY A 95 -4.50 -9.97 2.07
C GLY A 95 -4.24 -11.26 2.84
N ALA A 96 -3.30 -12.09 2.37
CA ALA A 96 -2.88 -13.29 3.09
C ALA A 96 -2.27 -12.95 4.45
N MET A 97 -1.36 -11.96 4.52
CA MET A 97 -0.76 -11.53 5.78
C MET A 97 -1.80 -11.02 6.78
N GLN A 98 -2.83 -10.32 6.32
CA GLN A 98 -3.93 -9.86 7.17
C GLN A 98 -4.82 -11.02 7.63
N ASP A 99 -5.23 -11.91 6.74
CA ASP A 99 -6.13 -13.04 7.04
C ASP A 99 -5.49 -14.07 7.99
N TYR A 100 -4.17 -14.26 7.90
CA TYR A 100 -3.39 -15.08 8.81
C TYR A 100 -2.98 -14.32 10.08
N HIS A 101 -3.35 -13.05 10.22
CA HIS A 101 -2.93 -12.18 11.32
C HIS A 101 -1.41 -12.18 11.52
N ARG A 102 -0.68 -12.20 10.40
CA ARG A 102 0.77 -12.32 10.40
C ARG A 102 1.47 -10.97 10.45
N ALA A 103 0.83 -9.94 9.92
CA ALA A 103 1.32 -8.57 9.91
C ALA A 103 0.21 -7.56 10.16
N LEU A 104 0.56 -6.42 10.75
CA LEU A 104 -0.27 -5.21 10.73
C LEU A 104 -0.24 -4.60 9.33
N ILE A 105 -1.39 -4.31 8.76
CA ILE A 105 -1.50 -3.60 7.49
C ILE A 105 -1.68 -2.11 7.79
N ILE A 106 -0.75 -1.29 7.30
CA ILE A 106 -0.67 0.14 7.61
C ILE A 106 -0.62 0.95 6.32
N GLY A 107 -1.22 2.11 6.31
CA GLY A 107 -1.19 3.02 5.15
C GLY A 107 -2.53 3.29 4.53
N GLY A 108 -2.64 3.24 3.20
CA GLY A 108 -3.88 3.50 2.45
C GLY A 108 -4.58 2.23 1.98
N GLN A 109 -5.87 2.34 1.67
CA GLN A 109 -6.61 1.29 0.96
C GLN A 109 -5.90 0.95 -0.36
N THR A 110 -5.74 -0.34 -0.68
CA THR A 110 -5.06 -0.77 -1.90
C THR A 110 -5.94 -0.60 -3.15
N PHE A 111 -5.42 -0.94 -4.33
CA PHE A 111 -6.04 -0.66 -5.63
C PHE A 111 -7.39 -1.34 -5.84
N GLY A 112 -7.55 -2.58 -5.39
CA GLY A 112 -8.77 -3.36 -5.56
C GLY A 112 -8.82 -4.24 -6.81
N LYS A 113 -7.68 -4.62 -7.40
CA LYS A 113 -7.64 -5.50 -8.56
C LYS A 113 -7.69 -6.96 -8.15
N GLY A 114 -8.85 -7.59 -8.32
CA GLY A 114 -9.12 -9.00 -7.99
C GLY A 114 -9.23 -9.93 -9.21
N THR A 115 -8.70 -9.55 -10.38
CA THR A 115 -8.83 -10.31 -11.61
C THR A 115 -7.49 -10.89 -12.07
N VAL A 116 -7.54 -12.11 -12.62
CA VAL A 116 -6.43 -12.78 -13.33
C VAL A 116 -6.64 -12.56 -14.82
N GLN A 117 -5.63 -12.03 -15.48
CA GLN A 117 -5.68 -11.69 -16.90
C GLN A 117 -4.58 -12.43 -17.67
N THR A 118 -4.87 -12.79 -18.91
CA THR A 118 -3.89 -13.31 -19.86
C THR A 118 -3.78 -12.40 -21.08
N ILE A 119 -2.64 -12.49 -21.76
CA ILE A 119 -2.42 -11.84 -23.05
C ILE A 119 -2.50 -12.94 -24.11
N GLN A 120 -3.39 -12.76 -25.08
CA GLN A 120 -3.55 -13.67 -26.20
C GLN A 120 -3.10 -12.98 -27.49
N PRO A 121 -2.07 -13.55 -28.18
CA PRO A 121 -1.66 -13.02 -29.48
C PRO A 121 -2.79 -13.13 -30.50
N LEU A 122 -2.95 -12.10 -31.33
CA LEU A 122 -3.84 -12.07 -32.47
C LEU A 122 -3.00 -11.96 -33.76
N ASN A 123 -3.66 -12.04 -34.92
CA ASN A 123 -2.98 -11.85 -36.20
C ASN A 123 -2.30 -10.44 -36.28
N HIS A 124 -2.90 -9.45 -35.65
CA HIS A 124 -2.38 -8.09 -35.51
C HIS A 124 -2.62 -7.63 -34.07
N GLY A 125 -1.53 -7.47 -33.29
CA GLY A 125 -1.59 -7.04 -31.90
C GLY A 125 -1.90 -8.19 -30.92
N GLU A 126 -2.32 -7.80 -29.72
CA GLU A 126 -2.58 -8.70 -28.61
C GLU A 126 -3.90 -8.34 -27.93
N LEU A 127 -4.58 -9.35 -27.39
CA LEU A 127 -5.81 -9.19 -26.62
C LEU A 127 -5.54 -9.55 -25.16
N LYS A 128 -5.82 -8.63 -24.24
CA LYS A 128 -5.77 -8.86 -22.81
C LYS A 128 -7.15 -9.27 -22.31
N LEU A 129 -7.27 -10.52 -21.84
CA LEU A 129 -8.53 -11.10 -21.39
C LEU A 129 -8.51 -11.43 -19.90
N THR A 130 -9.63 -11.16 -19.21
CA THR A 130 -9.87 -11.66 -17.85
C THR A 130 -10.31 -13.12 -17.93
N LEU A 131 -9.58 -14.01 -17.24
CA LEU A 131 -9.84 -15.45 -17.21
C LEU A 131 -10.50 -15.90 -15.90
N ALA A 132 -10.13 -15.26 -14.78
CA ALA A 132 -10.53 -15.70 -13.46
C ALA A 132 -10.58 -14.50 -12.49
N LYS A 133 -11.21 -14.73 -11.34
CA LYS A 133 -11.10 -13.82 -10.17
C LYS A 133 -10.31 -14.52 -9.08
N PHE A 134 -9.50 -13.77 -8.36
CA PHE A 134 -8.87 -14.27 -7.15
C PHE A 134 -9.54 -13.72 -5.89
N TYR A 135 -9.44 -14.50 -4.83
CA TYR A 135 -10.04 -14.21 -3.54
C TYR A 135 -9.02 -14.47 -2.44
N ARG A 136 -9.13 -13.73 -1.39
CA ARG A 136 -8.39 -13.94 -0.16
C ARG A 136 -8.73 -15.32 0.43
N VAL A 137 -7.87 -15.83 1.29
CA VAL A 137 -8.11 -17.11 1.98
C VAL A 137 -9.34 -17.08 2.90
N SER A 138 -9.75 -15.89 3.34
CA SER A 138 -11.04 -15.63 4.02
C SER A 138 -12.26 -15.74 3.12
N GLY A 139 -12.08 -15.92 1.81
CA GLY A 139 -13.15 -15.99 0.81
C GLY A 139 -13.64 -14.64 0.30
N GLN A 140 -13.13 -13.53 0.81
CA GLN A 140 -13.46 -12.19 0.33
C GLN A 140 -12.70 -11.85 -0.95
N SER A 141 -13.35 -11.16 -1.90
CA SER A 141 -12.64 -10.62 -3.07
C SER A 141 -11.84 -9.37 -2.70
N THR A 142 -10.69 -9.17 -3.33
CA THR A 142 -10.01 -7.86 -3.33
C THR A 142 -10.61 -6.90 -4.37
N GLN A 143 -11.45 -7.41 -5.26
CA GLN A 143 -12.07 -6.60 -6.33
C GLN A 143 -12.80 -5.39 -5.75
N HIS A 144 -12.59 -4.20 -6.28
CA HIS A 144 -13.07 -2.90 -5.83
C HIS A 144 -12.52 -2.44 -4.47
N GLN A 145 -12.60 -3.28 -3.43
CA GLN A 145 -12.26 -2.88 -2.07
C GLN A 145 -10.75 -2.90 -1.79
N GLY A 146 -10.03 -3.79 -2.47
CA GLY A 146 -8.65 -4.04 -2.12
C GLY A 146 -8.49 -4.60 -0.70
N VAL A 147 -7.34 -4.33 -0.10
CA VAL A 147 -7.03 -4.60 1.31
C VAL A 147 -7.18 -3.29 2.08
N LEU A 148 -8.01 -3.30 3.11
CA LEU A 148 -8.18 -2.16 4.01
C LEU A 148 -7.12 -2.22 5.11
N PRO A 149 -6.42 -1.10 5.41
CA PRO A 149 -5.40 -1.09 6.45
C PRO A 149 -6.00 -1.17 7.86
N ASP A 150 -5.27 -1.79 8.78
CA ASP A 150 -5.61 -1.84 10.20
C ASP A 150 -5.39 -0.47 10.85
N VAL A 151 -4.33 0.25 10.43
CA VAL A 151 -4.06 1.64 10.80
C VAL A 151 -3.95 2.47 9.52
N ALA A 152 -4.95 3.33 9.28
CA ALA A 152 -5.03 4.13 8.07
C ALA A 152 -4.19 5.40 8.18
N PHE A 153 -3.42 5.69 7.13
CA PHE A 153 -2.70 6.95 6.96
C PHE A 153 -3.40 7.85 5.93
N PRO A 154 -3.24 9.18 5.99
CA PRO A 154 -3.74 10.06 4.96
C PRO A 154 -3.13 9.70 3.60
N SER A 155 -3.91 9.83 2.51
CA SER A 155 -3.46 9.51 1.15
C SER A 155 -3.77 10.67 0.21
N ILE A 156 -2.76 11.11 -0.55
CA ILE A 156 -2.93 12.12 -1.60
C ILE A 156 -3.59 11.54 -2.88
N ILE A 157 -3.81 10.23 -2.91
CA ILE A 157 -4.42 9.57 -4.06
C ILE A 157 -5.92 9.42 -3.77
N ASP A 158 -6.76 10.06 -4.59
CA ASP A 158 -8.22 9.93 -4.47
C ASP A 158 -8.67 8.52 -4.90
N THR A 159 -9.31 7.82 -3.98
CA THR A 159 -9.84 6.47 -4.23
C THR A 159 -11.05 6.46 -5.18
N LYS A 160 -11.66 7.61 -5.45
CA LYS A 160 -12.76 7.75 -6.43
C LYS A 160 -12.25 7.84 -7.86
N GLU A 161 -11.03 8.38 -8.05
CA GLU A 161 -10.44 8.61 -9.36
C GLU A 161 -9.45 7.49 -9.73
N ILE A 162 -8.77 6.92 -8.75
CA ILE A 162 -7.73 5.90 -8.96
C ILE A 162 -8.10 4.62 -8.22
N GLY A 163 -8.07 3.49 -8.92
CA GLY A 163 -8.33 2.16 -8.42
C GLY A 163 -9.32 1.41 -9.30
N GLU A 164 -9.51 0.13 -9.02
CA GLU A 164 -10.42 -0.73 -9.78
C GLU A 164 -11.88 -0.21 -9.70
N SER A 165 -12.26 0.34 -8.54
CA SER A 165 -13.60 0.91 -8.32
C SER A 165 -13.90 2.17 -9.15
N ALA A 166 -12.87 2.81 -9.72
CA ALA A 166 -13.01 3.96 -10.60
C ALA A 166 -13.24 3.54 -12.08
N LEU A 167 -13.05 2.27 -12.41
CA LEU A 167 -13.24 1.76 -13.78
C LEU A 167 -14.73 1.47 -14.03
N PRO A 168 -15.33 2.00 -15.13
CA PRO A 168 -16.76 1.85 -15.40
C PRO A 168 -17.25 0.40 -15.51
N GLU A 169 -16.40 -0.48 -16.06
CA GLU A 169 -16.71 -1.88 -16.36
C GLU A 169 -16.01 -2.87 -15.41
N ALA A 170 -15.60 -2.39 -14.23
CA ALA A 170 -14.97 -3.25 -13.25
C ALA A 170 -15.95 -4.32 -12.76
N MET A 171 -15.48 -5.57 -12.64
CA MET A 171 -16.28 -6.68 -12.11
C MET A 171 -16.67 -6.38 -10.65
N PRO A 172 -17.91 -6.75 -10.21
CA PRO A 172 -18.37 -6.44 -8.87
C PRO A 172 -17.58 -7.20 -7.80
N TRP A 173 -17.56 -6.66 -6.59
CA TRP A 173 -17.10 -7.34 -5.40
C TRP A 173 -18.05 -8.49 -5.04
N ASP A 174 -17.51 -9.62 -4.65
CA ASP A 174 -18.24 -10.79 -4.19
C ASP A 174 -17.42 -11.64 -3.21
N THR A 175 -17.99 -12.76 -2.76
CA THR A 175 -17.34 -13.69 -1.84
C THR A 175 -17.51 -15.14 -2.31
N ILE A 176 -16.60 -15.99 -1.87
CA ILE A 176 -16.68 -17.45 -2.01
C ILE A 176 -16.47 -18.12 -0.64
N ARG A 177 -16.59 -19.45 -0.60
CA ARG A 177 -16.34 -20.20 0.63
C ARG A 177 -14.89 -19.98 1.11
N PRO A 178 -14.67 -19.61 2.40
CA PRO A 178 -13.33 -19.50 2.96
C PRO A 178 -12.55 -20.81 2.87
N ALA A 179 -11.23 -20.72 2.62
CA ALA A 179 -10.32 -21.87 2.67
C ALA A 179 -9.74 -22.12 4.06
N ILE A 180 -9.75 -21.10 4.91
CA ILE A 180 -9.27 -21.20 6.29
C ILE A 180 -10.41 -20.92 7.27
N LYS A 181 -10.31 -21.45 8.47
CA LYS A 181 -11.20 -21.08 9.58
C LYS A 181 -10.71 -19.76 10.17
N PRO A 182 -11.63 -18.83 10.51
CA PRO A 182 -11.25 -17.62 11.23
C PRO A 182 -10.52 -17.98 12.52
N ALA A 183 -9.34 -17.40 12.72
CA ALA A 183 -8.60 -17.47 13.98
C ALA A 183 -8.84 -16.20 14.80
N ALA A 184 -8.54 -16.25 16.10
CA ALA A 184 -8.54 -15.06 16.93
C ALA A 184 -7.46 -14.09 16.44
N ASP A 185 -7.85 -12.86 16.15
CA ASP A 185 -6.93 -11.82 15.71
C ASP A 185 -6.13 -11.26 16.91
N PRO A 186 -4.81 -11.48 16.96
CA PRO A 186 -3.96 -11.01 18.05
C PRO A 186 -3.75 -9.48 18.03
N PHE A 187 -4.01 -8.81 16.93
CA PHE A 187 -3.88 -7.36 16.81
C PHE A 187 -5.12 -6.62 17.30
N LYS A 188 -6.30 -7.24 17.15
CA LYS A 188 -7.60 -6.63 17.43
C LYS A 188 -7.70 -5.91 18.79
N PRO A 189 -7.18 -6.45 19.90
CA PRO A 189 -7.24 -5.77 21.20
C PRO A 189 -6.47 -4.44 21.24
N PHE A 190 -5.49 -4.27 20.36
CA PHE A 190 -4.57 -3.13 20.36
C PHE A 190 -4.87 -2.08 19.31
N ILE A 191 -5.65 -2.40 18.25
CA ILE A 191 -5.90 -1.51 17.11
C ILE A 191 -6.40 -0.13 17.52
N ALA A 192 -7.34 -0.07 18.46
CA ALA A 192 -7.89 1.21 18.94
C ALA A 192 -6.82 2.10 19.58
N GLN A 193 -5.94 1.51 20.39
CA GLN A 193 -4.84 2.24 21.03
C GLN A 193 -3.79 2.65 20.00
N LEU A 194 -3.41 1.76 19.09
CA LEU A 194 -2.46 2.07 18.02
C LEU A 194 -2.91 3.25 17.14
N LYS A 195 -4.21 3.29 16.80
CA LYS A 195 -4.81 4.43 16.08
C LYS A 195 -4.74 5.72 16.89
N ALA A 196 -5.11 5.68 18.17
CA ALA A 196 -5.07 6.86 19.03
C ALA A 196 -3.64 7.41 19.20
N ASP A 197 -2.66 6.53 19.38
CA ASP A 197 -1.25 6.92 19.51
C ASP A 197 -0.71 7.49 18.20
N HIS A 198 -1.06 6.88 17.06
CA HIS A 198 -0.78 7.41 15.73
C HIS A 198 -1.38 8.81 15.56
N ASP A 199 -2.68 8.98 15.77
CA ASP A 199 -3.37 10.25 15.59
C ASP A 199 -2.75 11.36 16.46
N ALA A 200 -2.39 11.04 17.71
CA ALA A 200 -1.75 11.99 18.63
C ALA A 200 -0.36 12.45 18.16
N ARG A 201 0.41 11.54 17.52
CA ARG A 201 1.74 11.87 16.97
C ARG A 201 1.62 12.71 15.71
N VAL A 202 0.84 12.23 14.73
CA VAL A 202 0.76 12.88 13.42
C VAL A 202 0.06 14.24 13.47
N ALA A 203 -0.73 14.51 14.52
CA ALA A 203 -1.32 15.81 14.76
C ALA A 203 -0.26 16.91 14.95
N LYS A 204 0.96 16.56 15.37
CA LYS A 204 2.07 17.47 15.68
C LYS A 204 3.26 17.29 14.74
N ASP A 205 3.24 16.27 13.90
CA ASP A 205 4.33 15.95 12.97
C ASP A 205 4.26 16.89 11.74
N ALA A 206 5.37 17.56 11.43
CA ALA A 206 5.43 18.56 10.36
C ALA A 206 5.14 17.98 8.97
N GLU A 207 5.59 16.73 8.70
CA GLU A 207 5.37 16.07 7.43
C GLU A 207 3.89 15.69 7.27
N PHE A 208 3.26 15.14 8.32
CA PHE A 208 1.84 14.79 8.27
C PHE A 208 0.93 16.02 8.25
N ILE A 209 1.32 17.12 8.90
CA ILE A 209 0.63 18.42 8.77
C ILE A 209 0.69 18.90 7.32
N PHE A 210 1.88 18.89 6.73
CA PHE A 210 2.08 19.26 5.33
C PHE A 210 1.26 18.39 4.35
N ILE A 211 1.23 17.07 4.57
CA ILE A 211 0.42 16.14 3.77
C ILE A 211 -1.07 16.48 3.87
N ARG A 212 -1.58 16.75 5.08
CA ARG A 212 -3.00 17.12 5.28
C ARG A 212 -3.34 18.46 4.62
N ASP A 213 -2.44 19.44 4.71
CA ASP A 213 -2.66 20.73 4.07
C ASP A 213 -2.66 20.61 2.54
N LYS A 214 -1.78 19.79 1.97
CA LYS A 214 -1.80 19.44 0.53
C LYS A 214 -3.09 18.75 0.12
N LEU A 215 -3.59 17.80 0.92
CA LEU A 215 -4.88 17.15 0.69
C LEU A 215 -6.03 18.16 0.67
N ALA A 216 -6.09 19.03 1.68
CA ALA A 216 -7.13 20.04 1.74
C ALA A 216 -7.11 20.98 0.52
N LEU A 217 -5.92 21.34 0.03
CA LEU A 217 -5.79 22.13 -1.20
C LEU A 217 -6.24 21.34 -2.42
N ALA A 218 -5.83 20.08 -2.54
CA ALA A 218 -6.25 19.21 -3.65
C ALA A 218 -7.77 19.01 -3.68
N ASP A 219 -8.40 18.74 -2.54
CA ASP A 219 -9.86 18.61 -2.41
C ASP A 219 -10.58 19.89 -2.85
N LYS A 220 -10.05 21.05 -2.45
CA LYS A 220 -10.59 22.37 -2.87
C LYS A 220 -10.52 22.52 -4.39
N LEU A 221 -9.37 22.20 -5.00
CA LEU A 221 -9.17 22.33 -6.45
C LEU A 221 -10.05 21.34 -7.23
N MET A 222 -10.19 20.09 -6.77
CA MET A 222 -11.06 19.08 -7.39
C MET A 222 -12.55 19.42 -7.27
N ALA A 223 -12.94 20.19 -6.26
CA ALA A 223 -14.32 20.68 -6.12
C ALA A 223 -14.69 21.76 -7.18
N GLU A 224 -13.70 22.41 -7.78
CA GLU A 224 -13.88 23.38 -8.85
C GLU A 224 -14.16 22.66 -10.18
N LYS A 225 -15.44 22.59 -10.58
CA LYS A 225 -15.89 21.86 -11.79
C LYS A 225 -15.72 22.67 -13.09
N THR A 226 -15.37 23.93 -13.00
CA THR A 226 -15.20 24.83 -14.15
C THR A 226 -13.94 25.64 -14.00
N VAL A 227 -13.28 25.94 -15.13
CA VAL A 227 -12.12 26.79 -15.17
C VAL A 227 -12.36 27.96 -16.13
N SER A 228 -11.81 29.13 -15.83
CA SER A 228 -11.85 30.26 -16.74
C SER A 228 -11.01 29.96 -17.98
N LEU A 229 -11.51 30.33 -19.16
CA LEU A 229 -10.75 30.32 -20.42
C LEU A 229 -9.95 31.61 -20.62
N ASN A 230 -10.08 32.59 -19.73
CA ASN A 230 -9.31 33.81 -19.76
C ASN A 230 -7.90 33.56 -19.22
N GLU A 231 -6.88 33.91 -20.00
CA GLU A 231 -5.48 33.69 -19.63
C GLU A 231 -5.09 34.44 -18.35
N ALA A 232 -5.55 35.68 -18.16
CA ALA A 232 -5.21 36.46 -16.98
C ALA A 232 -5.77 35.83 -15.71
N ASP A 233 -7.01 35.33 -15.73
CA ASP A 233 -7.64 34.62 -14.61
C ASP A 233 -6.88 33.32 -14.30
N ARG A 234 -6.50 32.55 -15.33
CA ARG A 234 -5.73 31.32 -15.16
C ARG A 234 -4.37 31.59 -14.55
N ARG A 235 -3.65 32.62 -15.01
CA ARG A 235 -2.37 33.01 -14.42
C ARG A 235 -2.52 33.44 -12.97
N ALA A 236 -3.57 34.18 -12.64
CA ALA A 236 -3.84 34.59 -11.25
C ALA A 236 -4.16 33.38 -10.37
N GLN A 237 -4.97 32.42 -10.85
CA GLN A 237 -5.28 31.18 -10.12
C GLN A 237 -4.01 30.33 -9.87
N HIS A 238 -3.16 30.15 -10.88
CA HIS A 238 -1.88 29.43 -10.71
C HIS A 238 -0.98 30.13 -9.69
N ALA A 239 -0.86 31.47 -9.76
CA ALA A 239 -0.05 32.21 -8.80
C ALA A 239 -0.56 32.07 -7.36
N ASP A 240 -1.89 32.03 -7.17
CA ASP A 240 -2.49 31.78 -5.84
C ASP A 240 -2.18 30.37 -5.33
N ILE A 241 -2.28 29.34 -6.18
CA ILE A 241 -1.93 27.95 -5.84
C ILE A 241 -0.45 27.85 -5.46
N ASP A 242 0.45 28.43 -6.27
CA ASP A 242 1.89 28.43 -6.00
C ASP A 242 2.20 29.12 -4.67
N ALA A 243 1.53 30.26 -4.37
CA ALA A 243 1.69 30.96 -3.10
C ALA A 243 1.22 30.11 -1.91
N GLN A 244 0.08 29.42 -2.02
CA GLN A 244 -0.41 28.51 -0.97
C GLN A 244 0.56 27.35 -0.75
N GLN A 245 1.05 26.72 -1.81
CA GLN A 245 2.03 25.63 -1.73
C GLN A 245 3.35 26.10 -1.09
N LEU A 246 3.82 27.30 -1.44
CA LEU A 246 5.03 27.90 -0.84
C LEU A 246 4.86 28.15 0.67
N VAL A 247 3.69 28.63 1.10
CA VAL A 247 3.38 28.82 2.52
C VAL A 247 3.43 27.48 3.28
N MET A 248 2.80 26.43 2.75
CA MET A 248 2.80 25.09 3.36
C MET A 248 4.23 24.53 3.45
N GLU A 249 4.99 24.61 2.35
CA GLU A 249 6.38 24.13 2.30
C GLU A 249 7.26 24.89 3.29
N ASN A 250 7.14 26.19 3.38
CA ASN A 250 7.91 27.02 4.31
C ASN A 250 7.53 26.77 5.78
N ALA A 251 6.25 26.45 6.05
CA ALA A 251 5.84 26.01 7.39
C ALA A 251 6.50 24.67 7.78
N ARG A 252 6.51 23.68 6.85
CA ARG A 252 7.20 22.41 7.01
C ARG A 252 8.70 22.59 7.26
N ARG A 253 9.37 23.35 6.40
CA ARG A 253 10.81 23.64 6.51
C ARG A 253 11.17 24.33 7.82
N LYS A 254 10.37 25.32 8.23
CA LYS A 254 10.54 25.99 9.52
C LYS A 254 10.46 25.02 10.70
N ALA A 255 9.49 24.10 10.67
CA ALA A 255 9.34 23.09 11.72
C ALA A 255 10.53 22.11 11.77
N LYS A 256 11.20 21.88 10.64
CA LYS A 256 12.42 21.04 10.51
C LYS A 256 13.72 21.83 10.76
N GLY A 257 13.65 23.14 10.99
CA GLY A 257 14.84 23.99 11.16
C GLY A 257 15.56 24.31 9.84
N GLU A 258 14.91 24.14 8.70
CA GLU A 258 15.44 24.41 7.37
C GLU A 258 15.17 25.85 6.94
N ALA A 259 16.01 26.40 6.06
CA ALA A 259 15.82 27.75 5.50
C ALA A 259 14.57 27.80 4.60
N PRO A 260 13.76 28.89 4.65
CA PRO A 260 12.60 29.04 3.81
C PRO A 260 12.98 29.21 2.33
N LEU A 261 12.12 28.72 1.44
CA LEU A 261 12.21 28.98 0.01
C LEU A 261 11.64 30.35 -0.34
N LYS A 262 12.18 30.97 -1.37
CA LYS A 262 11.65 32.21 -1.94
C LYS A 262 10.52 31.96 -2.93
N GLU A 263 10.59 30.84 -3.65
CA GLU A 263 9.63 30.39 -4.65
C GLU A 263 9.64 28.88 -4.72
N MET A 264 8.53 28.27 -5.18
CA MET A 264 8.50 26.85 -5.51
C MET A 264 9.37 26.60 -6.75
N LYS A 265 10.15 25.53 -6.72
CA LYS A 265 10.84 25.07 -7.94
C LYS A 265 9.77 24.67 -8.94
N LYS A 266 9.75 25.33 -10.11
CA LYS A 266 8.96 24.84 -11.24
C LYS A 266 9.56 23.51 -11.68
N GLU A 267 8.75 22.46 -11.68
CA GLU A 267 9.10 21.26 -12.41
C GLU A 267 9.15 21.65 -13.88
N ASP A 268 10.28 21.40 -14.55
CA ASP A 268 10.41 21.60 -15.98
C ASP A 268 9.41 20.62 -16.65
N GLU A 269 8.33 21.15 -17.23
CA GLU A 269 7.31 20.37 -17.95
C GLU A 269 7.92 19.57 -19.11
N ASP A 270 9.09 19.97 -19.61
CA ASP A 270 9.86 19.30 -20.67
C ASP A 270 10.96 18.36 -20.13
N ALA A 271 11.15 18.27 -18.83
CA ALA A 271 12.13 17.35 -18.27
C ALA A 271 11.65 15.91 -18.47
N LEU A 272 12.52 15.06 -19.04
CA LEU A 272 12.28 13.61 -19.04
C LEU A 272 12.04 13.18 -17.59
N PRO A 273 11.08 12.25 -17.34
CA PRO A 273 10.82 11.75 -16.01
C PRO A 273 12.13 11.23 -15.40
N VAL A 274 12.72 12.01 -14.53
CA VAL A 274 13.83 11.57 -13.69
C VAL A 274 13.21 10.63 -12.67
N GLU A 275 13.76 9.41 -12.51
CA GLU A 275 13.36 8.56 -11.40
C GLU A 275 13.41 9.41 -10.12
N PRO A 276 12.31 9.48 -9.33
CA PRO A 276 12.30 10.27 -8.13
C PRO A 276 13.49 9.83 -7.26
N GLU A 277 14.26 10.81 -6.82
CA GLU A 277 15.40 10.58 -5.93
C GLU A 277 14.89 9.74 -4.75
N LYS A 278 15.47 8.57 -4.54
CA LYS A 278 15.06 7.67 -3.45
C LYS A 278 15.25 8.42 -2.14
N THR A 279 14.16 8.87 -1.56
CA THR A 279 14.18 9.42 -0.21
C THR A 279 14.84 8.42 0.72
N LYS A 280 15.76 8.88 1.55
CA LYS A 280 16.34 8.00 2.56
C LYS A 280 15.23 7.50 3.49
N PRO A 281 15.30 6.25 3.97
CA PRO A 281 14.25 5.69 4.84
C PRO A 281 13.93 6.56 6.05
N GLU A 282 14.93 7.25 6.62
CA GLU A 282 14.77 8.16 7.75
C GLU A 282 14.01 9.44 7.40
N ASP A 283 13.98 9.84 6.13
CA ASP A 283 13.29 11.03 5.64
C ASP A 283 11.86 10.70 5.15
N ASP A 284 11.49 9.42 5.09
CA ASP A 284 10.16 8.98 4.70
C ASP A 284 9.22 8.95 5.92
N ALA A 285 8.33 9.94 6.00
CA ALA A 285 7.40 10.10 7.12
C ALA A 285 6.47 8.89 7.31
N TYR A 286 5.99 8.30 6.20
CA TYR A 286 5.10 7.13 6.27
C TYR A 286 5.85 5.88 6.76
N LEU A 287 7.05 5.65 6.26
CA LEU A 287 7.87 4.51 6.68
C LEU A 287 8.27 4.67 8.15
N SER A 288 8.71 5.87 8.54
CA SER A 288 9.06 6.18 9.93
C SER A 288 7.89 5.99 10.89
N GLU A 289 6.69 6.47 10.52
CA GLU A 289 5.49 6.30 11.34
C GLU A 289 5.02 4.83 11.39
N THR A 290 5.17 4.08 10.28
CA THR A 290 4.91 2.63 10.28
C THR A 290 5.79 1.91 11.30
N GLY A 291 7.07 2.30 11.37
CA GLY A 291 8.00 1.79 12.39
C GLY A 291 7.53 2.11 13.81
N ARG A 292 7.08 3.34 14.05
CA ARG A 292 6.55 3.75 15.36
C ARG A 292 5.31 2.96 15.77
N VAL A 293 4.36 2.75 14.83
CA VAL A 293 3.16 1.94 15.08
C VAL A 293 3.54 0.48 15.42
N LEU A 294 4.50 -0.11 14.69
CA LEU A 294 4.98 -1.46 14.98
C LEU A 294 5.65 -1.53 16.37
N LEU A 295 6.48 -0.54 16.72
CA LEU A 295 7.10 -0.46 18.03
C LEU A 295 6.08 -0.27 19.16
N ASP A 296 5.02 0.51 18.94
CA ASP A 296 3.95 0.65 19.93
C ASP A 296 3.20 -0.66 20.13
N TYR A 297 2.94 -1.41 19.06
CA TYR A 297 2.39 -2.76 19.18
C TYR A 297 3.28 -3.67 20.03
N LEU A 298 4.60 -3.65 19.83
CA LEU A 298 5.53 -4.44 20.62
C LEU A 298 5.56 -4.05 22.11
N LYS A 299 5.41 -2.76 22.41
CA LYS A 299 5.29 -2.27 23.79
C LYS A 299 3.98 -2.73 24.43
N LEU A 300 2.86 -2.66 23.70
CA LEU A 300 1.55 -3.09 24.17
C LEU A 300 1.44 -4.62 24.31
N ASN A 301 2.19 -5.36 23.50
CA ASN A 301 2.24 -6.83 23.50
C ASN A 301 3.68 -7.36 23.60
N PRO A 302 4.31 -7.33 24.79
CA PRO A 302 5.69 -7.78 24.94
C PRO A 302 5.94 -9.26 24.61
N GLN A 303 4.89 -10.07 24.51
CA GLN A 303 5.01 -11.47 24.09
C GLN A 303 5.25 -11.60 22.58
N ALA A 304 4.81 -10.64 21.80
CA ALA A 304 5.06 -10.63 20.37
C ALA A 304 6.55 -10.39 20.03
N ALA A 305 7.28 -9.66 20.87
CA ALA A 305 8.71 -9.39 20.71
C ALA A 305 9.61 -10.61 21.01
N LYS A 306 9.06 -11.68 21.61
CA LYS A 306 9.83 -12.87 22.03
C LYS A 306 9.74 -14.03 21.03
N LYS A 307 9.03 -13.85 19.93
CA LYS A 307 8.88 -14.82 18.85
C LYS A 307 9.86 -14.56 17.73
#